data_1a9048f57e43ac0deb175343aada68ae
#
_entry.id   1a9048f57e43ac0deb175343aada68ae
#
_cell.length_a   1.000
_cell.length_b   1.000
_cell.length_c   1.000
_cell.angle_alpha   90.00
_cell.angle_beta   90.00
_cell.angle_gamma   90.00
#
_symmetry.space_group_name_H-M   'P 1'
#
loop_
_entity.id
_entity.type
_entity.pdbx_description
1 polymer ?
#
loop_
_entity_poly.entity_id
_entity_poly.type
_entity_poly.pdbx_seq_one_letter_code
_entity_poly.pdbx_strand_id
1 'polypeptide(L)'
;MNQPKKILTALVEPFRSGNGFNIGLILAFGVINGLVLVNAALHDPRIGYDAGAHLKYIRALSGLHLVTAEDSYEFFSPPLPYAIPALMIAITGMSTLGAAKLAQYLNVLLSIGSTLYLIKTCQLISSRSSLKLGTLIFLGILPVYYKTFAFVRGEPYIVFFAMVILYYALLMLMRERFTVANTIILGISMGLCALSRQWGILLFPSVFWLLAFQWVRLPRWRYVITKTICMCLVLTTVIGGWFYLSLYLRYGSVTTFNRRPAEQFSFDNQPLAFYLEVSPKELLSNPVRPSFPNRSIPIFYSEVWGDYWCYFTVYARDTRTSNFVDGFTLNRILSQGRIPHWLETNYETASAYLGRVNLVSIFPSVIALISLAIAAIGILRRYSSDPLIAHQRIIFAFLLLAIGITTAGYFWFLIMYPVLGKGDTVKATYVIQVFPFTAVLVGILLELMKKRSQFSYRLIVSGLCLSFVHNFFAMLTHFKL
;
A
#
# COMPACT_ATOMS: atom_id res chain seq x y z
N MET A 1 -36.05 -1.04 -15.08
CA MET A 1 -35.16 -2.08 -15.67
C MET A 1 -33.79 -1.59 -16.19
N ASN A 2 -33.24 -0.44 -15.80
CA ASN A 2 -32.00 0.11 -16.41
C ASN A 2 -30.77 0.24 -15.49
N GLN A 3 -30.88 -0.09 -14.21
CA GLN A 3 -29.74 0.05 -13.28
C GLN A 3 -28.61 -0.99 -13.49
N PRO A 4 -28.87 -2.31 -13.65
CA PRO A 4 -27.78 -3.28 -13.78
C PRO A 4 -26.95 -3.09 -15.06
N LYS A 5 -27.56 -2.65 -16.17
CA LYS A 5 -26.83 -2.32 -17.41
C LYS A 5 -25.90 -1.12 -17.23
N LYS A 6 -26.30 -0.10 -16.47
CA LYS A 6 -25.43 1.08 -16.19
C LYS A 6 -24.22 0.70 -15.33
N ILE A 7 -24.40 -0.15 -14.31
CA ILE A 7 -23.31 -0.64 -13.45
C ILE A 7 -22.31 -1.45 -14.27
N LEU A 8 -22.80 -2.41 -15.07
CA LEU A 8 -21.94 -3.24 -15.91
C LEU A 8 -21.15 -2.39 -16.93
N THR A 9 -21.81 -1.42 -17.57
CA THR A 9 -21.15 -0.49 -18.49
C THR A 9 -20.04 0.32 -17.78
N ALA A 10 -20.29 0.83 -16.56
CA ALA A 10 -19.32 1.60 -15.79
C ALA A 10 -18.11 0.76 -15.32
N LEU A 11 -18.27 -0.56 -15.17
CA LEU A 11 -17.19 -1.48 -14.82
C LEU A 11 -16.34 -1.86 -16.05
N VAL A 12 -16.95 -1.96 -17.21
CA VAL A 12 -16.32 -2.46 -18.45
C VAL A 12 -15.67 -1.33 -19.26
N GLU A 13 -16.25 -0.12 -19.21
CA GLU A 13 -15.76 1.06 -19.94
C GLU A 13 -14.26 1.35 -19.77
N PRO A 14 -13.67 1.24 -18.57
CA PRO A 14 -12.23 1.52 -18.38
C PRO A 14 -11.31 0.63 -19.21
N PHE A 15 -11.75 -0.56 -19.60
CA PHE A 15 -11.00 -1.53 -20.40
C PHE A 15 -11.15 -1.35 -21.92
N ARG A 16 -12.00 -0.43 -22.37
CA ARG A 16 -12.17 -0.16 -23.80
C ARG A 16 -11.05 0.68 -24.37
N SER A 17 -10.71 0.40 -25.64
CA SER A 17 -9.77 1.15 -26.45
C SER A 17 -10.34 1.27 -27.87
N GLY A 18 -10.83 2.46 -28.25
CA GLY A 18 -11.60 2.62 -29.47
C GLY A 18 -12.89 1.78 -29.44
N ASN A 19 -13.15 1.03 -30.49
CA ASN A 19 -14.36 0.18 -30.62
C ASN A 19 -14.21 -1.21 -29.97
N GLY A 20 -13.03 -1.54 -29.38
CA GLY A 20 -12.75 -2.86 -28.80
C GLY A 20 -12.21 -2.81 -27.38
N PHE A 21 -11.92 -3.99 -26.84
CA PHE A 21 -11.28 -4.16 -25.53
C PHE A 21 -9.74 -4.15 -25.64
N ASN A 22 -9.08 -3.57 -24.66
CA ASN A 22 -7.64 -3.68 -24.51
C ASN A 22 -7.28 -4.98 -23.79
N ILE A 23 -6.94 -6.02 -24.55
CA ILE A 23 -6.60 -7.36 -24.05
C ILE A 23 -5.44 -7.29 -23.05
N GLY A 24 -4.38 -6.53 -23.36
CA GLY A 24 -3.23 -6.38 -22.43
C GLY A 24 -3.62 -5.78 -21.08
N LEU A 25 -4.55 -4.83 -21.06
CA LEU A 25 -5.05 -4.22 -19.83
C LEU A 25 -5.89 -5.21 -19.02
N ILE A 26 -6.74 -6.01 -19.71
CA ILE A 26 -7.54 -7.07 -19.06
C ILE A 26 -6.64 -8.15 -18.47
N LEU A 27 -5.62 -8.58 -19.22
CA LEU A 27 -4.65 -9.56 -18.75
C LEU A 27 -3.88 -9.04 -17.53
N ALA A 28 -3.35 -7.82 -17.58
CA ALA A 28 -2.62 -7.23 -16.43
C ALA A 28 -3.53 -7.13 -15.20
N PHE A 29 -4.77 -6.67 -15.36
CA PHE A 29 -5.75 -6.63 -14.28
C PHE A 29 -6.07 -8.03 -13.73
N GLY A 30 -6.29 -9.01 -14.62
CA GLY A 30 -6.58 -10.40 -14.26
C GLY A 30 -5.41 -11.06 -13.51
N VAL A 31 -4.17 -10.87 -13.99
CA VAL A 31 -2.97 -11.41 -13.35
C VAL A 31 -2.80 -10.82 -11.94
N ILE A 32 -2.89 -9.50 -11.78
CA ILE A 32 -2.72 -8.87 -10.45
C ILE A 32 -3.75 -9.44 -9.46
N ASN A 33 -5.03 -9.39 -9.80
CA ASN A 33 -6.09 -9.80 -8.88
C ASN A 33 -6.16 -11.32 -8.73
N GLY A 34 -5.78 -12.09 -9.76
CA GLY A 34 -5.64 -13.54 -9.70
C GLY A 34 -4.53 -13.97 -8.73
N LEU A 35 -3.36 -13.31 -8.74
CA LEU A 35 -2.29 -13.57 -7.77
C LEU A 35 -2.70 -13.19 -6.34
N VAL A 36 -3.42 -12.07 -6.16
CA VAL A 36 -3.98 -11.72 -4.84
C VAL A 36 -4.96 -12.79 -4.37
N LEU A 37 -5.84 -13.30 -5.24
CA LEU A 37 -6.77 -14.39 -4.90
C LEU A 37 -6.05 -15.68 -4.52
N VAL A 38 -5.03 -16.08 -5.29
CA VAL A 38 -4.21 -17.26 -4.99
C VAL A 38 -3.55 -17.12 -3.62
N ASN A 39 -2.96 -15.96 -3.33
CA ASN A 39 -2.35 -15.70 -2.03
C ASN A 39 -3.38 -15.69 -0.90
N ALA A 40 -4.56 -15.08 -1.08
CA ALA A 40 -5.63 -15.10 -0.10
C ALA A 40 -6.14 -16.53 0.20
N ALA A 41 -6.23 -17.37 -0.83
CA ALA A 41 -6.64 -18.77 -0.68
C ALA A 41 -5.59 -19.61 0.06
N LEU A 42 -4.31 -19.43 -0.26
CA LEU A 42 -3.23 -20.29 0.23
C LEU A 42 -2.60 -19.81 1.53
N HIS A 43 -2.42 -18.50 1.74
CA HIS A 43 -1.65 -17.97 2.86
C HIS A 43 -2.30 -18.27 4.22
N ASP A 44 -1.50 -18.80 5.15
CA ASP A 44 -1.97 -19.02 6.53
C ASP A 44 -2.18 -17.68 7.25
N PRO A 45 -3.40 -17.33 7.68
CA PRO A 45 -3.67 -16.03 8.31
C PRO A 45 -3.01 -15.88 9.69
N ARG A 46 -2.44 -16.93 10.26
CA ARG A 46 -1.64 -16.89 11.51
C ARG A 46 -0.23 -16.36 11.27
N ILE A 47 0.18 -16.24 10.00
CA ILE A 47 1.50 -15.76 9.61
C ILE A 47 1.42 -14.32 9.07
N GLY A 48 2.35 -13.48 9.49
CA GLY A 48 2.43 -12.07 9.11
C GLY A 48 2.91 -11.21 10.27
N TYR A 49 3.08 -9.91 10.01
CA TYR A 49 3.48 -8.99 11.07
C TYR A 49 2.37 -8.92 12.13
N ASP A 50 2.71 -9.26 13.37
CA ASP A 50 1.79 -9.18 14.51
C ASP A 50 0.47 -9.98 14.32
N ALA A 51 0.50 -11.03 13.44
CA ALA A 51 -0.70 -11.76 13.03
C ALA A 51 -1.51 -12.28 14.21
N GLY A 52 -0.86 -12.86 15.24
CA GLY A 52 -1.54 -13.32 16.44
C GLY A 52 -2.30 -12.23 17.18
N ALA A 53 -1.77 -10.99 17.19
CA ALA A 53 -2.45 -9.86 17.81
C ALA A 53 -3.66 -9.39 16.99
N HIS A 54 -3.57 -9.41 15.66
CA HIS A 54 -4.72 -9.12 14.78
C HIS A 54 -5.84 -10.15 14.93
N LEU A 55 -5.52 -11.44 15.08
CA LEU A 55 -6.50 -12.49 15.33
C LEU A 55 -7.20 -12.32 16.70
N LYS A 56 -6.42 -11.97 17.75
CA LYS A 56 -6.99 -11.62 19.07
C LYS A 56 -7.91 -10.40 18.98
N TYR A 57 -7.51 -9.39 18.18
CA TYR A 57 -8.34 -8.21 17.93
C TYR A 57 -9.71 -8.57 17.33
N ILE A 58 -9.73 -9.39 16.26
CA ILE A 58 -10.97 -9.86 15.64
C ILE A 58 -11.86 -10.57 16.68
N ARG A 59 -11.28 -11.45 17.50
CA ARG A 59 -12.01 -12.18 18.51
C ARG A 59 -12.58 -11.27 19.61
N ALA A 60 -11.78 -10.32 20.10
CA ALA A 60 -12.23 -9.36 21.10
C ALA A 60 -13.36 -8.45 20.55
N LEU A 61 -13.18 -7.93 19.33
CA LEU A 61 -14.18 -7.09 18.68
C LEU A 61 -15.50 -7.83 18.42
N SER A 62 -15.48 -9.17 18.28
CA SER A 62 -16.70 -9.98 18.14
C SER A 62 -17.59 -9.98 19.38
N GLY A 63 -17.06 -9.60 20.55
CA GLY A 63 -17.82 -9.30 21.75
C GLY A 63 -18.54 -7.94 21.73
N LEU A 64 -18.56 -7.25 20.59
CA LEU A 64 -19.22 -5.95 20.36
C LEU A 64 -18.74 -4.83 21.29
N HIS A 65 -17.48 -4.88 21.73
CA HIS A 65 -16.85 -3.80 22.49
C HIS A 65 -15.57 -3.32 21.79
N LEU A 66 -15.20 -2.08 22.05
CA LEU A 66 -13.96 -1.51 21.51
C LEU A 66 -12.77 -2.16 22.20
N VAL A 67 -11.90 -2.77 21.39
CA VAL A 67 -10.72 -3.52 21.83
C VAL A 67 -9.79 -2.65 22.68
N THR A 68 -9.35 -3.22 23.81
CA THR A 68 -8.46 -2.58 24.78
C THR A 68 -7.06 -3.19 24.75
N ALA A 69 -6.14 -2.62 25.50
CA ALA A 69 -4.77 -3.11 25.58
C ALA A 69 -4.66 -4.47 26.32
N GLU A 70 -5.66 -4.84 27.09
CA GLU A 70 -5.79 -6.15 27.74
C GLU A 70 -6.24 -7.23 26.77
N ASP A 71 -7.05 -6.86 25.76
CA ASP A 71 -7.57 -7.76 24.74
C ASP A 71 -6.53 -8.12 23.68
N SER A 72 -5.81 -7.10 23.18
CA SER A 72 -4.83 -7.27 22.10
C SER A 72 -3.75 -6.20 22.12
N TYR A 73 -2.53 -6.63 21.80
CA TYR A 73 -1.39 -5.75 21.58
C TYR A 73 -1.64 -4.72 20.46
N GLU A 74 -2.49 -5.01 19.48
CA GLU A 74 -2.88 -4.13 18.37
C GLU A 74 -4.10 -3.24 18.67
N PHE A 75 -4.49 -3.06 19.95
CA PHE A 75 -5.65 -2.28 20.39
C PHE A 75 -5.70 -0.87 19.80
N PHE A 76 -4.54 -0.28 19.50
CA PHE A 76 -4.39 1.04 18.90
C PHE A 76 -4.68 1.06 17.39
N SER A 77 -4.85 -0.09 16.75
CA SER A 77 -5.21 -0.20 15.33
C SER A 77 -6.68 0.12 15.13
N PRO A 78 -7.05 0.97 14.14
CA PRO A 78 -8.45 1.27 13.86
C PRO A 78 -9.26 0.03 13.47
N PRO A 79 -10.56 -0.02 13.83
CA PRO A 79 -11.36 -1.25 13.81
C PRO A 79 -11.89 -1.70 12.44
N LEU A 80 -11.89 -0.86 11.41
CA LEU A 80 -12.55 -1.15 10.14
C LEU A 80 -12.12 -2.47 9.47
N PRO A 81 -10.82 -2.84 9.43
CA PRO A 81 -10.39 -4.09 8.79
C PRO A 81 -10.88 -5.34 9.51
N TYR A 82 -11.21 -5.22 10.78
CA TYR A 82 -11.61 -6.32 11.65
C TYR A 82 -13.13 -6.40 11.84
N ALA A 83 -13.87 -5.33 11.48
CA ALA A 83 -15.29 -5.21 11.77
C ALA A 83 -16.13 -6.30 11.09
N ILE A 84 -15.94 -6.55 9.78
CA ILE A 84 -16.69 -7.60 9.08
C ILE A 84 -16.33 -8.99 9.58
N PRO A 85 -15.05 -9.40 9.73
CA PRO A 85 -14.67 -10.67 10.34
C PRO A 85 -15.24 -10.87 11.75
N ALA A 86 -15.17 -9.84 12.60
CA ALA A 86 -15.70 -9.89 13.96
C ALA A 86 -17.23 -10.05 13.99
N LEU A 87 -17.94 -9.31 13.14
CA LEU A 87 -19.40 -9.41 13.00
C LEU A 87 -19.81 -10.82 12.54
N MET A 88 -19.06 -11.44 11.64
CA MET A 88 -19.32 -12.81 11.20
C MET A 88 -19.13 -13.82 12.34
N ILE A 89 -18.14 -13.64 13.21
CA ILE A 89 -18.03 -14.47 14.43
C ILE A 89 -19.26 -14.28 15.32
N ALA A 90 -19.65 -13.02 15.56
CA ALA A 90 -20.78 -12.70 16.45
C ALA A 90 -22.11 -13.27 15.97
N ILE A 91 -22.37 -13.25 14.65
CA ILE A 91 -23.65 -13.71 14.08
C ILE A 91 -23.66 -15.22 13.85
N THR A 92 -22.57 -15.81 13.35
CA THR A 92 -22.57 -17.20 12.87
C THR A 92 -21.87 -18.19 13.80
N GLY A 93 -21.16 -17.71 14.83
CA GLY A 93 -20.27 -18.55 15.63
C GLY A 93 -19.04 -19.08 14.88
N MET A 94 -18.70 -18.50 13.73
CA MET A 94 -17.53 -18.88 12.93
C MET A 94 -16.25 -18.88 13.77
N SER A 95 -15.33 -19.79 13.48
CA SER A 95 -14.03 -19.78 14.15
C SER A 95 -13.22 -18.52 13.79
N THR A 96 -12.33 -18.11 14.70
CA THR A 96 -11.43 -16.96 14.46
C THR A 96 -10.58 -17.16 13.20
N LEU A 97 -10.16 -18.39 12.91
CA LEU A 97 -9.39 -18.71 11.71
C LEU A 97 -10.26 -18.57 10.44
N GLY A 98 -11.52 -19.02 10.48
CA GLY A 98 -12.46 -18.81 9.38
C GLY A 98 -12.73 -17.33 9.11
N ALA A 99 -12.91 -16.53 10.18
CA ALA A 99 -13.07 -15.09 10.07
C ALA A 99 -11.83 -14.39 9.50
N ALA A 100 -10.64 -14.85 9.86
CA ALA A 100 -9.38 -14.35 9.30
C ALA A 100 -9.23 -14.71 7.81
N LYS A 101 -9.67 -15.89 7.40
CA LYS A 101 -9.76 -16.27 5.97
C LYS A 101 -10.75 -15.38 5.22
N LEU A 102 -11.89 -15.08 5.80
CA LEU A 102 -12.85 -14.13 5.23
C LEU A 102 -12.19 -12.74 5.04
N ALA A 103 -11.40 -12.25 6.01
CA ALA A 103 -10.66 -11.00 5.87
C ALA A 103 -9.70 -11.03 4.67
N GLN A 104 -8.99 -12.15 4.44
CA GLN A 104 -8.11 -12.30 3.26
C GLN A 104 -8.92 -12.28 1.94
N TYR A 105 -10.10 -12.89 1.87
CA TYR A 105 -10.97 -12.81 0.70
C TYR A 105 -11.57 -11.40 0.49
N LEU A 106 -11.86 -10.66 1.57
CA LEU A 106 -12.25 -9.26 1.47
C LEU A 106 -11.12 -8.41 0.87
N ASN A 107 -9.85 -8.71 1.20
CA ASN A 107 -8.71 -8.05 0.58
C ASN A 107 -8.68 -8.25 -0.96
N VAL A 108 -9.14 -9.39 -1.49
CA VAL A 108 -9.25 -9.59 -2.95
C VAL A 108 -10.22 -8.57 -3.56
N LEU A 109 -11.38 -8.35 -2.92
CA LEU A 109 -12.35 -7.34 -3.38
C LEU A 109 -11.77 -5.94 -3.32
N LEU A 110 -11.00 -5.62 -2.28
CA LEU A 110 -10.30 -4.34 -2.15
C LEU A 110 -9.23 -4.18 -3.24
N SER A 111 -8.49 -5.23 -3.61
CA SER A 111 -7.52 -5.21 -4.72
C SER A 111 -8.21 -4.95 -6.07
N ILE A 112 -9.32 -5.64 -6.34
CA ILE A 112 -10.15 -5.41 -7.54
C ILE A 112 -10.62 -3.96 -7.59
N GLY A 113 -11.17 -3.45 -6.49
CA GLY A 113 -11.61 -2.06 -6.39
C GLY A 113 -10.45 -1.06 -6.57
N SER A 114 -9.31 -1.31 -5.95
CA SER A 114 -8.10 -0.47 -6.06
C SER A 114 -7.61 -0.37 -7.50
N THR A 115 -7.46 -1.50 -8.17
CA THR A 115 -6.98 -1.56 -9.57
C THR A 115 -8.00 -0.95 -10.54
N LEU A 116 -9.31 -1.10 -10.30
CA LEU A 116 -10.36 -0.41 -11.09
C LEU A 116 -10.30 1.11 -10.93
N TYR A 117 -10.19 1.62 -9.69
CA TYR A 117 -10.07 3.06 -9.45
C TYR A 117 -8.76 3.62 -10.00
N LEU A 118 -7.68 2.85 -9.95
CA LEU A 118 -6.40 3.22 -10.55
C LEU A 118 -6.51 3.37 -12.07
N ILE A 119 -7.17 2.43 -12.77
CA ILE A 119 -7.45 2.52 -14.22
C ILE A 119 -8.33 3.73 -14.54
N LYS A 120 -9.39 3.97 -13.75
CA LYS A 120 -10.25 5.15 -13.90
C LYS A 120 -9.48 6.46 -13.69
N THR A 121 -8.58 6.49 -12.73
CA THR A 121 -7.69 7.64 -12.48
C THR A 121 -6.80 7.90 -13.70
N CYS A 122 -6.17 6.85 -14.23
CA CYS A 122 -5.39 6.96 -15.46
C CYS A 122 -6.22 7.48 -16.64
N GLN A 123 -7.49 7.04 -16.75
CA GLN A 123 -8.41 7.50 -17.79
C GLN A 123 -8.79 8.98 -17.66
N LEU A 124 -8.83 9.53 -16.43
CA LEU A 124 -9.01 10.97 -16.22
C LEU A 124 -7.79 11.75 -16.73
N ILE A 125 -6.58 11.23 -16.51
CA ILE A 125 -5.32 11.88 -16.90
C ILE A 125 -5.11 11.80 -18.42
N SER A 126 -5.33 10.62 -19.00
CA SER A 126 -5.18 10.39 -20.44
C SER A 126 -6.09 9.25 -20.90
N SER A 127 -6.73 9.43 -22.07
CA SER A 127 -7.51 8.37 -22.72
C SER A 127 -6.66 7.22 -23.27
N ARG A 128 -5.31 7.38 -23.31
CA ARG A 128 -4.41 6.43 -23.93
C ARG A 128 -4.22 5.17 -23.10
N SER A 129 -4.28 4.02 -23.76
CA SER A 129 -4.09 2.70 -23.14
C SER A 129 -2.69 2.50 -22.60
N SER A 130 -1.67 3.17 -23.16
CA SER A 130 -0.28 3.04 -22.70
C SER A 130 -0.07 3.50 -21.25
N LEU A 131 -0.74 4.57 -20.82
CA LEU A 131 -0.71 5.03 -19.45
C LEU A 131 -1.33 3.99 -18.51
N LYS A 132 -2.55 3.55 -18.81
CA LYS A 132 -3.26 2.54 -18.00
C LYS A 132 -2.46 1.24 -17.88
N LEU A 133 -1.98 0.73 -19.00
CA LEU A 133 -1.21 -0.52 -19.04
C LEU A 133 0.14 -0.38 -18.31
N GLY A 134 0.88 0.70 -18.55
CA GLY A 134 2.16 0.95 -17.87
C GLY A 134 2.01 1.06 -16.36
N THR A 135 0.93 1.71 -15.89
CA THR A 135 0.59 1.79 -14.46
C THR A 135 0.33 0.40 -13.86
N LEU A 136 -0.48 -0.44 -14.52
CA LEU A 136 -0.76 -1.79 -14.02
C LEU A 136 0.45 -2.72 -14.10
N ILE A 137 1.26 -2.65 -15.16
CA ILE A 137 2.50 -3.43 -15.26
C ILE A 137 3.42 -3.09 -14.08
N PHE A 138 3.65 -1.80 -13.81
CA PHE A 138 4.52 -1.41 -12.71
C PHE A 138 3.95 -1.81 -11.34
N LEU A 139 2.65 -1.64 -11.09
CA LEU A 139 2.02 -2.12 -9.85
C LEU A 139 2.14 -3.64 -9.71
N GLY A 140 1.91 -4.37 -10.81
CA GLY A 140 1.88 -5.83 -10.84
C GLY A 140 3.23 -6.50 -10.61
N ILE A 141 4.36 -5.81 -10.80
CA ILE A 141 5.69 -6.36 -10.55
C ILE A 141 6.16 -6.22 -9.09
N LEU A 142 5.38 -5.60 -8.21
CA LEU A 142 5.76 -5.28 -6.82
C LEU A 142 5.36 -6.41 -5.85
N PRO A 143 6.28 -7.24 -5.33
CA PRO A 143 5.97 -8.28 -4.35
C PRO A 143 5.29 -7.74 -3.09
N VAL A 144 5.66 -6.52 -2.63
CA VAL A 144 5.04 -5.88 -1.46
C VAL A 144 3.52 -5.72 -1.61
N TYR A 145 3.00 -5.55 -2.84
CA TYR A 145 1.57 -5.45 -3.07
C TYR A 145 0.87 -6.76 -2.71
N TYR A 146 1.35 -7.89 -3.23
CA TYR A 146 0.76 -9.21 -2.98
C TYR A 146 0.89 -9.64 -1.53
N LYS A 147 2.05 -9.41 -0.91
CA LYS A 147 2.30 -9.65 0.50
C LYS A 147 1.32 -8.86 1.38
N THR A 148 1.11 -7.57 1.07
CA THR A 148 0.18 -6.72 1.82
C THR A 148 -1.25 -7.25 1.77
N PHE A 149 -1.72 -7.66 0.59
CA PHE A 149 -3.09 -8.15 0.41
C PHE A 149 -3.30 -9.58 0.93
N ALA A 150 -2.23 -10.34 1.18
CA ALA A 150 -2.32 -11.66 1.80
C ALA A 150 -2.51 -11.60 3.33
N PHE A 151 -2.13 -10.51 4.00
CA PHE A 151 -2.17 -10.41 5.45
C PHE A 151 -3.52 -9.87 5.97
N VAL A 152 -3.87 -10.25 7.19
CA VAL A 152 -5.06 -9.74 7.89
C VAL A 152 -4.71 -8.42 8.58
N ARG A 153 -4.85 -7.30 7.87
CA ARG A 153 -4.40 -5.96 8.32
C ARG A 153 -5.19 -4.83 7.67
N GLY A 154 -4.91 -3.58 8.10
CA GLY A 154 -5.56 -2.38 7.59
C GLY A 154 -5.02 -1.84 6.28
N GLU A 155 -3.81 -2.22 5.89
CA GLU A 155 -3.11 -1.69 4.73
C GLU A 155 -3.83 -1.94 3.39
N PRO A 156 -4.48 -3.09 3.11
CA PRO A 156 -5.31 -3.27 1.92
C PRO A 156 -6.46 -2.25 1.81
N TYR A 157 -7.07 -1.90 2.94
CA TYR A 157 -8.12 -0.89 3.01
C TYR A 157 -7.59 0.52 2.71
N ILE A 158 -6.38 0.86 3.23
CA ILE A 158 -5.71 2.13 2.88
C ILE A 158 -5.51 2.23 1.38
N VAL A 159 -4.99 1.18 0.72
CA VAL A 159 -4.78 1.20 -0.73
C VAL A 159 -6.09 1.47 -1.47
N PHE A 160 -7.16 0.76 -1.08
CA PHE A 160 -8.46 0.94 -1.73
C PHE A 160 -8.99 2.36 -1.54
N PHE A 161 -9.06 2.87 -0.31
CA PHE A 161 -9.58 4.21 -0.07
C PHE A 161 -8.66 5.29 -0.62
N ALA A 162 -7.34 5.11 -0.62
CA ALA A 162 -6.41 6.02 -1.28
C ALA A 162 -6.68 6.13 -2.79
N MET A 163 -7.02 5.02 -3.47
CA MET A 163 -7.37 5.05 -4.89
C MET A 163 -8.72 5.72 -5.14
N VAL A 164 -9.70 5.53 -4.26
CA VAL A 164 -10.98 6.26 -4.32
C VAL A 164 -10.76 7.76 -4.11
N ILE A 165 -10.00 8.13 -3.08
CA ILE A 165 -9.64 9.52 -2.77
C ILE A 165 -8.91 10.17 -3.96
N LEU A 166 -7.89 9.50 -4.50
CA LEU A 166 -7.14 9.95 -5.67
C LEU A 166 -8.07 10.22 -6.86
N TYR A 167 -8.95 9.28 -7.17
CA TYR A 167 -9.89 9.41 -8.28
C TYR A 167 -10.82 10.61 -8.11
N TYR A 168 -11.48 10.77 -6.96
CA TYR A 168 -12.43 11.87 -6.74
C TYR A 168 -11.74 13.22 -6.60
N ALA A 169 -10.57 13.28 -5.99
CA ALA A 169 -9.76 14.49 -5.94
C ALA A 169 -9.36 14.96 -7.36
N LEU A 170 -8.88 14.04 -8.21
CA LEU A 170 -8.55 14.36 -9.61
C LEU A 170 -9.79 14.62 -10.48
N LEU A 171 -10.91 13.95 -10.22
CA LEU A 171 -12.17 14.24 -10.92
C LEU A 171 -12.62 15.68 -10.67
N MET A 172 -12.55 16.14 -9.42
CA MET A 172 -12.85 17.53 -9.05
C MET A 172 -11.86 18.50 -9.69
N LEU A 173 -10.57 18.15 -9.72
CA LEU A 173 -9.52 18.96 -10.36
C LEU A 173 -9.75 19.10 -11.86
N MET A 174 -9.88 17.98 -12.57
CA MET A 174 -9.81 17.95 -14.04
C MET A 174 -11.15 18.22 -14.73
N ARG A 175 -12.27 17.97 -14.06
CA ARG A 175 -13.62 18.14 -14.61
C ARG A 175 -14.43 19.22 -13.90
N GLU A 176 -13.82 19.91 -12.92
CA GLU A 176 -14.48 20.92 -12.06
C GLU A 176 -15.84 20.42 -11.48
N ARG A 177 -15.94 19.10 -11.20
CA ARG A 177 -17.17 18.45 -10.73
C ARG A 177 -17.25 18.45 -9.20
N PHE A 178 -17.44 19.64 -8.61
CA PHE A 178 -17.68 19.84 -7.16
C PHE A 178 -19.15 19.56 -6.81
N THR A 179 -19.65 18.34 -7.10
CA THR A 179 -21.02 17.94 -6.74
C THR A 179 -21.05 17.45 -5.28
N VAL A 180 -22.24 17.56 -4.65
CA VAL A 180 -22.46 17.05 -3.30
C VAL A 180 -22.14 15.56 -3.21
N ALA A 181 -22.55 14.76 -4.19
CA ALA A 181 -22.26 13.33 -4.23
C ALA A 181 -20.76 13.04 -4.25
N ASN A 182 -19.98 13.72 -5.10
CA ASN A 182 -18.52 13.54 -5.15
C ASN A 182 -17.86 13.95 -3.83
N THR A 183 -18.34 15.04 -3.22
CA THR A 183 -17.85 15.52 -1.91
C THR A 183 -18.14 14.51 -0.80
N ILE A 184 -19.34 13.94 -0.76
CA ILE A 184 -19.72 12.90 0.21
C ILE A 184 -18.82 11.67 0.04
N ILE A 185 -18.64 11.18 -1.19
CA ILE A 185 -17.79 10.01 -1.44
C ILE A 185 -16.34 10.29 -1.02
N LEU A 186 -15.81 11.47 -1.33
CA LEU A 186 -14.45 11.86 -0.92
C LEU A 186 -14.34 11.90 0.61
N GLY A 187 -15.24 12.59 1.32
CA GLY A 187 -15.20 12.71 2.78
C GLY A 187 -15.41 11.37 3.50
N ILE A 188 -16.35 10.53 3.04
CA ILE A 188 -16.53 9.17 3.56
C ILE A 188 -15.27 8.33 3.33
N SER A 189 -14.68 8.38 2.15
CA SER A 189 -13.47 7.63 1.85
C SER A 189 -12.28 8.07 2.71
N MET A 190 -12.14 9.36 3.00
CA MET A 190 -11.14 9.86 3.95
C MET A 190 -11.39 9.33 5.36
N GLY A 191 -12.63 9.39 5.86
CA GLY A 191 -13.00 8.85 7.17
C GLY A 191 -12.74 7.34 7.29
N LEU A 192 -13.11 6.55 6.28
CA LEU A 192 -12.86 5.12 6.24
C LEU A 192 -11.36 4.80 6.07
N CYS A 193 -10.60 5.63 5.34
CA CYS A 193 -9.14 5.54 5.27
C CYS A 193 -8.49 5.72 6.65
N ALA A 194 -8.96 6.71 7.43
CA ALA A 194 -8.53 6.92 8.81
C ALA A 194 -8.88 5.72 9.72
N LEU A 195 -10.06 5.11 9.53
CA LEU A 195 -10.48 3.91 10.27
C LEU A 195 -9.81 2.62 9.80
N SER A 196 -9.05 2.66 8.71
CA SER A 196 -8.32 1.49 8.20
C SER A 196 -6.99 1.28 8.93
N ARG A 197 -6.21 2.33 9.02
CA ARG A 197 -4.91 2.37 9.72
C ARG A 197 -4.51 3.84 9.93
N GLN A 198 -3.74 4.14 10.95
CA GLN A 198 -3.27 5.50 11.26
C GLN A 198 -2.50 6.15 10.09
N TRP A 199 -1.76 5.37 9.32
CA TRP A 199 -1.02 5.83 8.13
C TRP A 199 -1.91 6.43 7.03
N GLY A 200 -3.19 6.07 7.00
CA GLY A 200 -4.16 6.61 6.04
C GLY A 200 -4.35 8.12 6.15
N ILE A 201 -4.17 8.69 7.35
CA ILE A 201 -4.30 10.13 7.60
C ILE A 201 -3.21 10.94 6.87
N LEU A 202 -2.05 10.34 6.62
CA LEU A 202 -0.93 11.00 5.93
C LEU A 202 -1.26 11.45 4.49
N LEU A 203 -2.34 10.93 3.91
CA LEU A 203 -2.83 11.37 2.59
C LEU A 203 -3.61 12.70 2.66
N PHE A 204 -4.23 13.03 3.78
CA PHE A 204 -5.18 14.15 3.89
C PHE A 204 -4.56 15.53 3.60
N PRO A 205 -3.35 15.85 4.08
CA PRO A 205 -2.75 17.15 3.76
C PRO A 205 -2.60 17.39 2.26
N SER A 206 -2.29 16.36 1.46
CA SER A 206 -2.19 16.49 0.01
C SER A 206 -3.55 16.77 -0.65
N VAL A 207 -4.64 16.16 -0.15
CA VAL A 207 -6.00 16.41 -0.63
C VAL A 207 -6.43 17.83 -0.30
N PHE A 208 -6.22 18.27 0.93
CA PHE A 208 -6.58 19.64 1.34
C PHE A 208 -5.72 20.69 0.62
N TRP A 209 -4.45 20.40 0.40
CA TRP A 209 -3.60 21.26 -0.44
C TRP A 209 -4.18 21.40 -1.87
N LEU A 210 -4.62 20.29 -2.48
CA LEU A 210 -5.23 20.33 -3.81
C LEU A 210 -6.51 21.17 -3.83
N LEU A 211 -7.39 21.00 -2.83
CA LEU A 211 -8.63 21.78 -2.72
C LEU A 211 -8.33 23.26 -2.46
N ALA A 212 -7.37 23.59 -1.59
CA ALA A 212 -6.93 24.96 -1.33
C ALA A 212 -6.32 25.61 -2.59
N PHE A 213 -5.51 24.87 -3.33
CA PHE A 213 -4.97 25.33 -4.61
C PHE A 213 -6.10 25.64 -5.61
N GLN A 214 -7.12 24.79 -5.71
CA GLN A 214 -8.30 25.04 -6.55
C GLN A 214 -9.09 26.26 -6.07
N TRP A 215 -9.21 26.46 -4.77
CA TRP A 215 -9.89 27.63 -4.18
C TRP A 215 -9.21 28.96 -4.57
N VAL A 216 -7.88 28.97 -4.64
CA VAL A 216 -7.11 30.14 -5.13
C VAL A 216 -7.31 30.34 -6.62
N ARG A 217 -7.22 29.24 -7.42
CA ARG A 217 -7.22 29.27 -8.89
C ARG A 217 -8.58 29.57 -9.50
N LEU A 218 -9.68 29.14 -8.83
CA LEU A 218 -11.04 29.19 -9.37
C LEU A 218 -11.95 30.11 -8.54
N PRO A 219 -11.86 31.45 -8.64
CA PRO A 219 -12.63 32.38 -7.81
C PRO A 219 -14.15 32.12 -7.87
N ARG A 220 -14.68 31.74 -9.05
CA ARG A 220 -16.10 31.42 -9.24
C ARG A 220 -16.59 30.22 -8.41
N TRP A 221 -15.67 29.31 -8.02
CA TRP A 221 -16.00 28.09 -7.29
C TRP A 221 -15.66 28.15 -5.79
N ARG A 222 -15.12 29.28 -5.28
CA ARG A 222 -14.65 29.41 -3.88
C ARG A 222 -15.66 28.94 -2.87
N TYR A 223 -16.91 29.40 -2.98
CA TYR A 223 -17.99 29.01 -2.07
C TYR A 223 -18.20 27.48 -2.06
N VAL A 224 -18.28 26.87 -3.25
CA VAL A 224 -18.52 25.43 -3.39
C VAL A 224 -17.30 24.63 -2.88
N ILE A 225 -16.07 25.08 -3.16
CA ILE A 225 -14.85 24.42 -2.66
C ILE A 225 -14.75 24.54 -1.14
N THR A 226 -15.06 25.70 -0.54
CA THR A 226 -15.14 25.87 0.92
C THR A 226 -16.14 24.87 1.52
N LYS A 227 -17.32 24.76 0.94
CA LYS A 227 -18.34 23.78 1.34
C LYS A 227 -17.85 22.35 1.24
N THR A 228 -17.11 22.03 0.16
CA THR A 228 -16.46 20.72 -0.05
C THR A 228 -15.43 20.45 1.06
N ILE A 229 -14.55 21.38 1.37
CA ILE A 229 -13.54 21.24 2.44
C ILE A 229 -14.23 21.00 3.80
N CYS A 230 -15.20 21.85 4.16
CA CYS A 230 -15.94 21.71 5.42
C CYS A 230 -16.68 20.37 5.51
N MET A 231 -17.35 19.94 4.44
CA MET A 231 -18.06 18.66 4.41
C MET A 231 -17.10 17.48 4.51
N CYS A 232 -15.95 17.50 3.80
CA CYS A 232 -14.92 16.47 3.94
C CYS A 232 -14.37 16.41 5.37
N LEU A 233 -14.08 17.55 6.01
CA LEU A 233 -13.62 17.58 7.39
C LEU A 233 -14.67 16.98 8.34
N VAL A 234 -15.93 17.40 8.23
CA VAL A 234 -17.02 16.88 9.09
C VAL A 234 -17.17 15.37 8.90
N LEU A 235 -17.29 14.88 7.65
CA LEU A 235 -17.48 13.46 7.38
C LEU A 235 -16.28 12.64 7.84
N THR A 236 -15.05 13.12 7.61
CA THR A 236 -13.83 12.46 8.08
C THR A 236 -13.79 12.36 9.60
N THR A 237 -14.13 13.45 10.31
CA THR A 237 -14.14 13.49 11.77
C THR A 237 -15.24 12.61 12.35
N VAL A 238 -16.45 12.66 11.81
CA VAL A 238 -17.58 11.84 12.28
C VAL A 238 -17.32 10.36 12.08
N ILE A 239 -16.78 9.96 10.90
CA ILE A 239 -16.54 8.55 10.58
C ILE A 239 -15.28 8.01 11.26
N GLY A 240 -14.17 8.76 11.24
CA GLY A 240 -12.87 8.28 11.71
C GLY A 240 -12.44 8.84 13.06
N GLY A 241 -12.81 10.07 13.38
CA GLY A 241 -12.28 10.82 14.52
C GLY A 241 -12.64 10.25 15.90
N TRP A 242 -13.82 9.62 16.02
CA TRP A 242 -14.28 9.01 17.28
C TRP A 242 -13.29 7.96 17.81
N PHE A 243 -12.67 7.17 16.92
CA PHE A 243 -11.70 6.18 17.34
C PHE A 243 -10.46 6.82 17.96
N TYR A 244 -9.89 7.84 17.31
CA TYR A 244 -8.73 8.57 17.81
C TYR A 244 -9.05 9.34 19.11
N LEU A 245 -10.25 9.91 19.21
CA LEU A 245 -10.74 10.50 20.44
C LEU A 245 -10.82 9.47 21.57
N SER A 246 -11.29 8.25 21.28
CA SER A 246 -11.35 7.17 22.27
C SER A 246 -9.96 6.75 22.77
N LEU A 247 -8.94 6.72 21.88
CA LEU A 247 -7.55 6.47 22.28
C LEU A 247 -7.02 7.59 23.17
N TYR A 248 -7.28 8.86 22.81
CA TYR A 248 -6.86 10.00 23.60
C TYR A 248 -7.49 9.99 25.01
N LEU A 249 -8.79 9.75 25.11
CA LEU A 249 -9.50 9.71 26.39
C LEU A 249 -9.05 8.57 27.29
N ARG A 250 -8.66 7.42 26.72
CA ARG A 250 -8.25 6.24 27.49
C ARG A 250 -6.75 6.20 27.81
N TYR A 251 -5.92 6.69 26.90
CA TYR A 251 -4.46 6.49 26.96
C TYR A 251 -3.66 7.81 26.88
N GLY A 252 -4.32 8.97 26.80
CA GLY A 252 -3.67 10.28 26.70
C GLY A 252 -2.98 10.60 25.37
N SER A 253 -3.11 9.72 24.36
CA SER A 253 -2.49 9.91 23.05
C SER A 253 -3.38 9.38 21.94
N VAL A 254 -3.46 10.10 20.82
CA VAL A 254 -4.19 9.68 19.63
C VAL A 254 -3.47 8.60 18.82
N THR A 255 -2.17 8.35 19.08
CA THR A 255 -1.34 7.41 18.33
C THR A 255 -0.77 6.26 19.15
N THR A 256 -0.99 6.25 20.42
CA THR A 256 -0.57 5.29 21.47
C THR A 256 0.01 3.92 21.00
N PHE A 257 1.11 3.93 20.25
CA PHE A 257 1.73 2.72 19.70
C PHE A 257 2.19 1.77 20.82
N ASN A 258 1.50 0.64 20.98
CA ASN A 258 1.85 -0.44 21.89
C ASN A 258 2.14 0.03 23.33
N ARG A 259 1.54 1.11 23.79
CA ARG A 259 1.87 1.81 25.05
C ARG A 259 3.34 2.27 25.15
N ARG A 260 4.09 2.27 24.04
CA ARG A 260 5.44 2.84 24.02
C ARG A 260 5.35 4.36 24.00
N PRO A 261 6.02 5.06 24.90
CA PRO A 261 6.17 6.50 24.78
C PRO A 261 6.92 6.81 23.48
N ALA A 262 6.54 7.89 22.82
CA ALA A 262 7.35 8.44 21.74
C ALA A 262 8.58 9.09 22.34
N GLU A 263 9.74 8.87 21.75
CA GLU A 263 10.95 9.62 22.08
C GLU A 263 10.81 11.08 21.62
N GLN A 264 11.55 11.99 22.21
CA GLN A 264 11.66 13.33 21.67
C GLN A 264 12.32 13.23 20.28
N PHE A 265 11.80 13.97 19.30
CA PHE A 265 12.32 13.91 17.94
C PHE A 265 13.79 14.36 17.89
N SER A 266 14.68 13.42 17.57
CA SER A 266 16.09 13.66 17.28
C SER A 266 16.58 12.63 16.27
N PHE A 267 17.40 13.06 15.31
CA PHE A 267 18.08 12.14 14.42
C PHE A 267 19.05 11.20 15.16
N ASP A 268 19.50 11.58 16.35
CA ASP A 268 20.36 10.75 17.20
C ASP A 268 19.63 9.54 17.82
N ASN A 269 18.29 9.50 17.73
CA ASN A 269 17.50 8.34 18.15
C ASN A 269 17.83 7.07 17.32
N GLN A 270 18.41 7.25 16.13
CA GLN A 270 18.88 6.15 15.29
C GLN A 270 20.38 6.34 14.98
N PRO A 271 21.17 5.26 14.89
CA PRO A 271 22.57 5.36 14.52
C PRO A 271 22.74 5.82 13.05
N LEU A 272 23.87 6.45 12.72
CA LEU A 272 24.15 6.92 11.36
C LEU A 272 24.02 5.81 10.31
N ALA A 273 24.40 4.58 10.66
CA ALA A 273 24.25 3.40 9.82
C ALA A 273 22.78 3.13 9.40
N PHE A 274 21.81 3.47 10.26
CA PHE A 274 20.39 3.36 9.95
C PHE A 274 20.00 4.20 8.73
N TYR A 275 20.57 5.38 8.61
CA TYR A 275 20.25 6.33 7.53
C TYR A 275 21.02 6.09 6.23
N LEU A 276 22.29 5.71 6.31
CA LEU A 276 23.23 5.78 5.20
C LEU A 276 23.76 4.43 4.73
N GLU A 277 23.72 3.38 5.57
CA GLU A 277 24.32 2.11 5.20
C GLU A 277 23.39 1.28 4.30
N VAL A 278 23.91 0.87 3.15
CA VAL A 278 23.16 0.12 2.12
C VAL A 278 23.44 -1.39 2.17
N SER A 279 24.59 -1.82 2.70
CA SER A 279 25.01 -3.23 2.78
C SER A 279 24.84 -4.00 1.46
N PRO A 280 25.46 -3.56 0.34
CA PRO A 280 25.13 -4.08 -0.99
C PRO A 280 25.43 -5.56 -1.17
N LYS A 281 26.45 -6.09 -0.49
CA LYS A 281 26.80 -7.51 -0.52
C LYS A 281 25.65 -8.37 0.00
N GLU A 282 25.20 -8.09 1.21
CA GLU A 282 24.11 -8.82 1.87
C GLU A 282 22.79 -8.58 1.15
N LEU A 283 22.53 -7.35 0.68
CA LEU A 283 21.34 -6.97 -0.06
C LEU A 283 21.16 -7.81 -1.34
N LEU A 284 22.24 -8.18 -2.00
CA LEU A 284 22.23 -8.93 -3.26
C LEU A 284 22.50 -10.44 -3.11
N SER A 285 22.91 -10.92 -1.93
CA SER A 285 23.19 -12.34 -1.69
C SER A 285 22.28 -12.98 -0.64
N ASN A 286 21.96 -12.26 0.44
CA ASN A 286 21.13 -12.74 1.55
C ASN A 286 20.28 -11.59 2.13
N PRO A 287 19.25 -11.11 1.42
CA PRO A 287 18.48 -9.93 1.80
C PRO A 287 17.37 -10.22 2.82
N VAL A 288 17.56 -11.19 3.67
CA VAL A 288 16.62 -11.58 4.71
C VAL A 288 17.22 -11.38 6.09
N ARG A 289 16.38 -11.21 7.08
CA ARG A 289 16.80 -11.06 8.47
C ARG A 289 17.60 -12.29 8.94
N PRO A 290 18.74 -12.15 9.66
CA PRO A 290 19.23 -10.94 10.32
C PRO A 290 20.38 -10.19 9.60
N SER A 291 20.51 -10.27 8.30
CA SER A 291 21.71 -9.88 7.53
C SER A 291 22.12 -8.41 7.71
N PHE A 292 21.19 -7.48 7.88
CA PHE A 292 21.47 -6.05 8.07
C PHE A 292 20.48 -5.39 9.05
N PRO A 293 20.53 -5.76 10.35
CA PRO A 293 19.59 -5.24 11.34
C PRO A 293 19.74 -3.72 11.50
N ASN A 294 18.61 -3.05 11.71
CA ASN A 294 18.52 -1.61 11.95
C ASN A 294 19.16 -0.73 10.85
N ARG A 295 18.94 -1.07 9.57
CA ARG A 295 19.33 -0.26 8.40
C ARG A 295 18.11 0.01 7.54
N SER A 296 17.70 1.28 7.44
CA SER A 296 16.42 1.63 6.80
C SER A 296 16.39 1.32 5.30
N ILE A 297 17.44 1.67 4.55
CA ILE A 297 17.49 1.54 3.10
C ILE A 297 17.43 0.07 2.65
N PRO A 298 18.35 -0.83 3.08
CA PRO A 298 18.33 -2.21 2.59
C PRO A 298 17.14 -2.99 3.11
N ILE A 299 16.67 -2.75 4.36
CA ILE A 299 15.45 -3.39 4.87
C ILE A 299 14.24 -2.97 4.04
N PHE A 300 14.07 -1.66 3.82
CA PHE A 300 12.95 -1.15 3.03
C PHE A 300 12.96 -1.70 1.60
N TYR A 301 14.13 -1.70 0.94
CA TYR A 301 14.28 -2.24 -0.41
C TYR A 301 13.95 -3.72 -0.47
N SER A 302 14.50 -4.54 0.46
CA SER A 302 14.21 -5.97 0.54
C SER A 302 12.75 -6.27 0.89
N GLU A 303 12.07 -5.36 1.59
CA GLU A 303 10.65 -5.47 1.90
C GLU A 303 9.76 -5.12 0.71
N VAL A 304 10.19 -4.19 -0.14
CA VAL A 304 9.47 -3.85 -1.39
C VAL A 304 9.53 -5.00 -2.38
N TRP A 305 10.72 -5.55 -2.59
CA TRP A 305 10.98 -6.51 -3.66
C TRP A 305 10.99 -7.97 -3.21
N GLY A 306 11.04 -8.22 -1.89
CA GLY A 306 11.14 -9.57 -1.33
C GLY A 306 10.45 -9.72 0.02
N ASP A 307 11.14 -10.41 0.93
CA ASP A 307 10.60 -10.84 2.22
C ASP A 307 11.66 -10.79 3.33
N TYR A 308 12.13 -9.58 3.68
CA TYR A 308 13.14 -9.40 4.72
C TYR A 308 12.73 -10.05 6.05
N TRP A 309 11.45 -9.98 6.41
CA TRP A 309 10.92 -10.45 7.68
C TRP A 309 10.60 -11.94 7.74
N CYS A 310 10.70 -12.68 6.64
CA CYS A 310 10.37 -14.11 6.56
C CYS A 310 8.91 -14.42 6.94
N TYR A 311 7.97 -13.72 6.32
CA TYR A 311 6.53 -13.96 6.53
C TYR A 311 5.77 -14.32 5.25
N PHE A 312 6.45 -14.40 4.10
CA PHE A 312 5.76 -14.60 2.84
C PHE A 312 6.45 -15.61 1.91
N THR A 313 7.72 -15.37 1.55
CA THR A 313 8.52 -16.21 0.65
C THR A 313 9.43 -17.17 1.41
N VAL A 314 10.03 -16.70 2.51
CA VAL A 314 10.88 -17.52 3.36
C VAL A 314 10.03 -18.14 4.46
N TYR A 315 9.86 -19.46 4.41
CA TYR A 315 9.08 -20.18 5.42
C TYR A 315 9.94 -21.04 6.34
N ALA A 316 9.39 -21.31 7.52
CA ALA A 316 9.89 -22.30 8.44
C ALA A 316 8.73 -23.08 9.08
N ARG A 317 8.92 -24.38 9.30
CA ARG A 317 7.94 -25.30 9.85
C ARG A 317 8.58 -26.20 10.90
N ASP A 318 7.94 -26.34 12.05
CA ASP A 318 8.34 -27.32 13.05
C ASP A 318 7.80 -28.70 12.65
N THR A 319 8.69 -29.63 12.30
CA THR A 319 8.32 -30.98 11.84
C THR A 319 7.66 -31.84 12.92
N ARG A 320 7.85 -31.49 14.19
CA ARG A 320 7.25 -32.21 15.34
C ARG A 320 5.79 -31.86 15.54
N THR A 321 5.40 -30.62 15.27
CA THR A 321 4.05 -30.08 15.48
C THR A 321 3.30 -29.82 14.18
N SER A 322 4.02 -29.88 13.04
CA SER A 322 3.52 -29.48 11.72
C SER A 322 3.05 -28.01 11.62
N ASN A 323 3.36 -27.18 12.61
CA ASN A 323 3.01 -25.77 12.60
C ASN A 323 4.08 -24.91 11.93
N PHE A 324 3.65 -23.85 11.27
CA PHE A 324 4.58 -22.84 10.79
C PHE A 324 5.23 -22.08 11.96
N VAL A 325 6.50 -21.76 11.78
CA VAL A 325 7.28 -20.92 12.67
C VAL A 325 7.28 -19.52 12.14
N ASP A 326 6.95 -18.54 12.97
CA ASP A 326 6.94 -17.13 12.55
C ASP A 326 8.35 -16.58 12.30
N GLY A 327 8.44 -15.53 11.46
CA GLY A 327 9.72 -14.96 11.06
C GLY A 327 10.57 -14.41 12.22
N PHE A 328 9.96 -14.01 13.36
CA PHE A 328 10.71 -13.57 14.54
C PHE A 328 11.42 -14.75 15.20
N THR A 329 10.72 -15.85 15.39
CA THR A 329 11.27 -17.09 15.93
C THR A 329 12.32 -17.68 15.00
N LEU A 330 12.06 -17.71 13.68
CA LEU A 330 13.06 -18.14 12.70
C LEU A 330 14.34 -17.29 12.81
N ASN A 331 14.21 -15.97 12.86
CA ASN A 331 15.35 -15.08 13.00
C ASN A 331 16.18 -15.37 14.27
N ARG A 332 15.52 -15.64 15.40
CA ARG A 332 16.21 -16.01 16.63
C ARG A 332 17.02 -17.30 16.49
N ILE A 333 16.46 -18.30 15.77
CA ILE A 333 17.15 -19.56 15.48
C ILE A 333 18.37 -19.31 14.57
N LEU A 334 18.18 -18.56 13.48
CA LEU A 334 19.25 -18.23 12.53
C LEU A 334 20.39 -17.44 13.19
N SER A 335 20.08 -16.56 14.15
CA SER A 335 21.08 -15.79 14.91
C SER A 335 21.97 -16.68 15.80
N GLN A 336 21.54 -17.90 16.10
CA GLN A 336 22.34 -18.88 16.84
C GLN A 336 23.32 -19.66 15.93
N GLY A 337 23.30 -19.41 14.62
CA GLY A 337 24.23 -20.01 13.65
C GLY A 337 23.99 -21.48 13.34
N ARG A 338 22.92 -22.10 13.87
CA ARG A 338 22.61 -23.51 13.64
C ARG A 338 21.12 -23.74 13.45
N ILE A 339 20.74 -24.31 12.31
CA ILE A 339 19.36 -24.72 12.05
C ILE A 339 19.13 -26.08 12.71
N PRO A 340 18.16 -26.20 13.67
CA PRO A 340 17.86 -27.47 14.31
C PRO A 340 17.27 -28.48 13.32
N HIS A 341 17.52 -29.77 13.53
CA HIS A 341 17.02 -30.87 12.66
C HIS A 341 15.50 -30.97 12.58
N TRP A 342 14.78 -30.44 13.58
CA TRP A 342 13.33 -30.41 13.58
C TRP A 342 12.72 -29.21 12.85
N LEU A 343 13.56 -28.29 12.32
CA LEU A 343 13.09 -27.13 11.57
C LEU A 343 13.27 -27.38 10.07
N GLU A 344 12.14 -27.58 9.38
CA GLU A 344 12.09 -27.53 7.91
C GLU A 344 12.03 -26.08 7.47
N THR A 345 12.89 -25.66 6.54
CA THR A 345 12.89 -24.29 6.03
C THR A 345 13.51 -24.23 4.62
N ASN A 346 13.04 -23.27 3.81
CA ASN A 346 13.65 -22.94 2.52
C ASN A 346 14.63 -21.77 2.60
N TYR A 347 15.06 -21.39 3.83
CA TYR A 347 15.84 -20.17 4.09
C TYR A 347 17.01 -19.98 3.10
N GLU A 348 17.88 -20.97 2.91
CA GLU A 348 19.08 -20.84 2.08
C GLU A 348 18.73 -20.58 0.61
N THR A 349 17.83 -21.41 0.05
CA THR A 349 17.43 -21.28 -1.36
C THR A 349 16.61 -20.04 -1.62
N ALA A 350 15.70 -19.70 -0.72
CA ALA A 350 14.85 -18.51 -0.84
C ALA A 350 15.67 -17.23 -0.67
N SER A 351 16.60 -17.18 0.29
CA SER A 351 17.44 -16.00 0.49
C SER A 351 18.35 -15.71 -0.71
N ALA A 352 18.98 -16.76 -1.27
CA ALA A 352 19.77 -16.64 -2.51
C ALA A 352 18.92 -16.21 -3.71
N TYR A 353 17.68 -16.69 -3.81
CA TYR A 353 16.73 -16.24 -4.82
C TYR A 353 16.35 -14.78 -4.62
N LEU A 354 16.01 -14.38 -3.40
CA LEU A 354 15.63 -12.99 -3.07
C LEU A 354 16.78 -12.00 -3.32
N GLY A 355 18.03 -12.43 -3.16
CA GLY A 355 19.21 -11.64 -3.57
C GLY A 355 19.18 -11.33 -5.08
N ARG A 356 18.86 -12.31 -5.93
CA ARG A 356 18.69 -12.11 -7.37
C ARG A 356 17.45 -11.26 -7.70
N VAL A 357 16.36 -11.45 -6.96
CA VAL A 357 15.16 -10.59 -7.07
C VAL A 357 15.54 -9.12 -6.81
N ASN A 358 16.30 -8.85 -5.76
CA ASN A 358 16.77 -7.48 -5.47
C ASN A 358 17.64 -6.93 -6.61
N LEU A 359 18.54 -7.73 -7.16
CA LEU A 359 19.38 -7.33 -8.29
C LEU A 359 18.55 -6.97 -9.54
N VAL A 360 17.64 -7.85 -9.94
CA VAL A 360 16.75 -7.62 -11.11
C VAL A 360 15.84 -6.40 -10.87
N SER A 361 15.43 -6.18 -9.63
CA SER A 361 14.55 -5.08 -9.24
C SER A 361 15.23 -3.71 -9.21
N ILE A 362 16.55 -3.63 -9.40
CA ILE A 362 17.24 -2.35 -9.65
C ILE A 362 16.64 -1.67 -10.88
N PHE A 363 16.36 -2.42 -11.95
CA PHE A 363 15.81 -1.86 -13.17
C PHE A 363 14.44 -1.15 -12.95
N PRO A 364 13.38 -1.78 -12.43
CA PRO A 364 12.13 -1.09 -12.17
C PRO A 364 12.26 0.01 -11.09
N SER A 365 13.18 -0.11 -10.14
CA SER A 365 13.45 0.94 -9.16
C SER A 365 14.03 2.20 -9.82
N VAL A 366 14.97 2.04 -10.76
CA VAL A 366 15.51 3.16 -11.55
C VAL A 366 14.40 3.83 -12.38
N ILE A 367 13.51 3.06 -13.01
CA ILE A 367 12.36 3.61 -13.75
C ILE A 367 11.43 4.42 -12.82
N ALA A 368 11.18 3.93 -11.61
CA ALA A 368 10.41 4.67 -10.61
C ALA A 368 11.08 5.99 -10.22
N LEU A 369 12.39 5.97 -9.91
CA LEU A 369 13.16 7.18 -9.57
C LEU A 369 13.18 8.18 -10.72
N ILE A 370 13.37 7.73 -11.96
CA ILE A 370 13.30 8.60 -13.15
C ILE A 370 11.90 9.23 -13.26
N SER A 371 10.83 8.48 -13.01
CA SER A 371 9.47 9.01 -13.07
C SER A 371 9.22 10.08 -12.01
N LEU A 372 9.73 9.89 -10.79
CA LEU A 372 9.68 10.90 -9.72
C LEU A 372 10.47 12.16 -10.09
N ALA A 373 11.68 12.00 -10.63
CA ALA A 373 12.52 13.11 -11.07
C ALA A 373 11.87 13.91 -12.21
N ILE A 374 11.28 13.23 -13.20
CA ILE A 374 10.55 13.89 -14.30
C ILE A 374 9.34 14.65 -13.78
N ALA A 375 8.60 14.08 -12.82
CA ALA A 375 7.47 14.77 -12.20
C ALA A 375 7.94 16.03 -11.44
N ALA A 376 9.02 15.92 -10.67
CA ALA A 376 9.61 17.07 -9.95
C ALA A 376 10.08 18.17 -10.91
N ILE A 377 10.82 17.82 -11.97
CA ILE A 377 11.26 18.75 -13.02
C ILE A 377 10.03 19.36 -13.73
N GLY A 378 8.98 18.55 -13.96
CA GLY A 378 7.75 19.00 -14.59
C GLY A 378 7.01 20.09 -13.79
N ILE A 379 7.11 20.07 -12.46
CA ILE A 379 6.57 21.13 -11.59
C ILE A 379 7.39 22.44 -11.75
N LEU A 380 8.71 22.32 -11.85
CA LEU A 380 9.65 23.47 -11.91
C LEU A 380 9.68 24.18 -13.27
N ARG A 381 9.18 23.55 -14.34
CA ARG A 381 9.14 24.20 -15.66
C ARG A 381 8.32 25.49 -15.61
N ARG A 382 8.76 26.51 -16.35
CA ARG A 382 8.10 27.83 -16.40
C ARG A 382 6.62 27.70 -16.76
N TYR A 383 5.81 28.59 -16.20
CA TYR A 383 4.37 28.65 -16.43
C TYR A 383 4.07 28.65 -17.94
N SER A 384 3.25 27.71 -18.38
CA SER A 384 2.73 27.68 -19.74
C SER A 384 1.26 28.11 -19.69
N SER A 385 0.86 28.94 -20.63
CA SER A 385 -0.56 29.31 -20.83
C SER A 385 -1.40 28.13 -21.35
N ASP A 386 -0.78 27.01 -21.74
CA ASP A 386 -1.48 25.81 -22.18
C ASP A 386 -2.16 25.12 -20.96
N PRO A 387 -3.52 25.05 -20.94
CA PRO A 387 -4.27 24.45 -19.85
C PRO A 387 -3.91 22.97 -19.59
N LEU A 388 -3.53 22.23 -20.63
CA LEU A 388 -3.13 20.82 -20.52
C LEU A 388 -1.83 20.67 -19.71
N ILE A 389 -0.85 21.53 -19.97
CA ILE A 389 0.43 21.56 -19.25
C ILE A 389 0.20 21.98 -17.79
N ALA A 390 -0.68 22.97 -17.58
CA ALA A 390 -1.04 23.42 -16.24
C ALA A 390 -1.67 22.28 -15.39
N HIS A 391 -2.59 21.51 -15.96
CA HIS A 391 -3.19 20.36 -15.27
C HIS A 391 -2.17 19.26 -14.94
N GLN A 392 -1.25 18.94 -15.86
CA GLN A 392 -0.18 17.96 -15.61
C GLN A 392 0.70 18.35 -14.41
N ARG A 393 1.07 19.64 -14.31
CA ARG A 393 1.87 20.14 -13.17
C ARG A 393 1.17 19.95 -11.83
N ILE A 394 -0.14 20.21 -11.77
CA ILE A 394 -0.91 20.04 -10.54
C ILE A 394 -1.04 18.56 -10.17
N ILE A 395 -1.22 17.67 -11.17
CA ILE A 395 -1.24 16.22 -10.94
C ILE A 395 0.11 15.77 -10.39
N PHE A 396 1.23 16.19 -10.97
CA PHE A 396 2.57 15.89 -10.47
C PHE A 396 2.77 16.39 -9.04
N ALA A 397 2.40 17.66 -8.77
CA ALA A 397 2.52 18.24 -7.45
C ALA A 397 1.68 17.47 -6.42
N PHE A 398 0.44 17.12 -6.73
CA PHE A 398 -0.43 16.33 -5.86
C PHE A 398 0.14 14.94 -5.56
N LEU A 399 0.57 14.21 -6.60
CA LEU A 399 1.14 12.86 -6.43
C LEU A 399 2.45 12.90 -5.64
N LEU A 400 3.36 13.83 -5.97
CA LEU A 400 4.63 13.97 -5.25
C LEU A 400 4.41 14.41 -3.80
N LEU A 401 3.44 15.29 -3.54
CA LEU A 401 3.10 15.71 -2.19
C LEU A 401 2.52 14.54 -1.37
N ALA A 402 1.64 13.73 -1.96
CA ALA A 402 1.08 12.55 -1.32
C ALA A 402 2.17 11.50 -1.01
N ILE A 403 3.08 11.23 -1.95
CA ILE A 403 4.25 10.36 -1.77
C ILE A 403 5.18 10.94 -0.69
N GLY A 404 5.52 12.22 -0.78
CA GLY A 404 6.46 12.89 0.12
C GLY A 404 5.95 12.94 1.56
N ILE A 405 4.69 13.34 1.79
CA ILE A 405 4.10 13.39 3.14
C ILE A 405 4.00 11.99 3.74
N THR A 406 3.57 10.99 2.96
CA THR A 406 3.50 9.61 3.46
C THR A 406 4.88 9.09 3.85
N THR A 407 5.89 9.30 2.99
CA THR A 407 7.26 8.86 3.27
C THR A 407 7.87 9.61 4.45
N ALA A 408 7.70 10.93 4.52
CA ALA A 408 8.19 11.75 5.62
C ALA A 408 7.52 11.37 6.96
N GLY A 409 6.19 11.15 6.96
CA GLY A 409 5.46 10.70 8.14
C GLY A 409 5.92 9.32 8.63
N TYR A 410 6.24 8.42 7.71
CA TYR A 410 6.83 7.13 8.05
C TYR A 410 8.25 7.26 8.62
N PHE A 411 9.08 8.09 8.02
CA PHE A 411 10.43 8.39 8.54
C PHE A 411 10.37 9.01 9.93
N TRP A 412 9.45 9.98 10.13
CA TRP A 412 9.19 10.55 11.45
C TRP A 412 8.83 9.47 12.48
N PHE A 413 7.97 8.52 12.12
CA PHE A 413 7.63 7.39 12.99
C PHE A 413 8.86 6.53 13.33
N LEU A 414 9.72 6.20 12.37
CA LEU A 414 10.94 5.41 12.61
C LEU A 414 11.91 6.10 13.58
N ILE A 415 11.95 7.42 13.59
CA ILE A 415 12.77 8.23 14.47
C ILE A 415 12.16 8.32 15.88
N MET A 416 10.84 8.49 15.97
CA MET A 416 10.13 8.63 17.25
C MET A 416 9.99 7.31 18.01
N TYR A 417 10.07 6.18 17.33
CA TYR A 417 9.90 4.83 17.92
C TYR A 417 11.08 3.92 17.54
N PRO A 418 12.31 4.25 17.98
CA PRO A 418 13.49 3.48 17.61
C PRO A 418 13.45 2.09 18.26
N VAL A 419 13.88 1.07 17.49
CA VAL A 419 14.10 -0.29 17.97
C VAL A 419 15.53 -0.68 17.61
N LEU A 420 16.46 -0.20 18.43
CA LEU A 420 17.89 -0.31 18.18
C LEU A 420 18.33 -1.77 18.00
N GLY A 421 19.14 -2.03 16.98
CA GLY A 421 19.71 -3.34 16.68
C GLY A 421 18.74 -4.35 16.04
N LYS A 422 17.44 -4.05 15.95
CA LYS A 422 16.42 -5.00 15.44
C LYS A 422 15.79 -4.62 14.13
N GLY A 423 15.71 -3.33 13.79
CA GLY A 423 15.01 -2.82 12.60
C GLY A 423 13.50 -3.15 12.55
N ASP A 424 12.91 -3.44 13.72
CA ASP A 424 11.53 -3.98 13.84
C ASP A 424 10.42 -3.05 13.36
N THR A 425 10.74 -1.78 13.08
CA THR A 425 9.77 -0.79 12.59
C THR A 425 9.83 -0.60 11.08
N VAL A 426 10.89 -1.07 10.40
CA VAL A 426 11.05 -0.89 8.95
C VAL A 426 10.24 -1.93 8.19
N LYS A 427 9.03 -1.54 7.73
CA LYS A 427 8.10 -2.38 6.98
C LYS A 427 7.53 -1.59 5.79
N ALA A 428 7.82 -2.00 4.55
CA ALA A 428 7.36 -1.29 3.36
C ALA A 428 5.82 -1.24 3.23
N THR A 429 5.11 -2.18 3.86
CA THR A 429 3.65 -2.21 3.89
C THR A 429 3.03 -0.98 4.57
N TYR A 430 3.76 -0.29 5.47
CA TYR A 430 3.24 0.91 6.15
C TYR A 430 3.07 2.13 5.22
N VAL A 431 3.76 2.13 4.11
CA VAL A 431 3.66 3.17 3.06
C VAL A 431 3.08 2.64 1.76
N ILE A 432 2.30 1.57 1.83
CA ILE A 432 1.80 0.84 0.64
C ILE A 432 1.09 1.74 -0.38
N GLN A 433 0.42 2.80 0.04
CA GLN A 433 -0.26 3.76 -0.84
C GLN A 433 0.70 4.56 -1.73
N VAL A 434 1.99 4.63 -1.39
CA VAL A 434 3.01 5.29 -2.23
C VAL A 434 3.20 4.57 -3.56
N PHE A 435 3.10 3.25 -3.57
CA PHE A 435 3.38 2.44 -4.76
C PHE A 435 2.36 2.64 -5.90
N PRO A 436 1.03 2.63 -5.67
CA PRO A 436 0.07 2.98 -6.71
C PRO A 436 0.24 4.41 -7.25
N PHE A 437 0.60 5.39 -6.40
CA PHE A 437 0.88 6.75 -6.86
C PHE A 437 2.12 6.80 -7.75
N THR A 438 3.18 6.10 -7.35
CA THR A 438 4.40 5.93 -8.16
C THR A 438 4.09 5.20 -9.47
N ALA A 439 3.21 4.18 -9.44
CA ALA A 439 2.79 3.47 -10.65
C ALA A 439 2.10 4.41 -11.66
N VAL A 440 1.29 5.37 -11.21
CA VAL A 440 0.72 6.40 -12.11
C VAL A 440 1.82 7.24 -12.75
N LEU A 441 2.82 7.67 -11.99
CA LEU A 441 3.95 8.44 -12.53
C LEU A 441 4.77 7.63 -13.55
N VAL A 442 5.02 6.34 -13.28
CA VAL A 442 5.66 5.44 -14.25
C VAL A 442 4.79 5.27 -15.50
N GLY A 443 3.48 5.13 -15.35
CA GLY A 443 2.54 5.08 -16.48
C GLY A 443 2.62 6.33 -17.37
N ILE A 444 2.70 7.52 -16.75
CA ILE A 444 2.89 8.80 -17.45
C ILE A 444 4.25 8.82 -18.18
N LEU A 445 5.32 8.40 -17.52
CA LEU A 445 6.65 8.30 -18.14
C LEU A 445 6.61 7.40 -19.38
N LEU A 446 6.02 6.19 -19.26
CA LEU A 446 5.92 5.25 -20.38
C LEU A 446 5.07 5.80 -21.53
N GLU A 447 4.01 6.54 -21.24
CA GLU A 447 3.24 7.23 -22.28
C GLU A 447 4.06 8.30 -23.00
N LEU A 448 4.82 9.12 -22.27
CA LEU A 448 5.72 10.13 -22.84
C LEU A 448 6.80 9.47 -23.71
N MET A 449 7.39 8.36 -23.23
CA MET A 449 8.38 7.62 -24.01
C MET A 449 7.77 7.02 -25.29
N LYS A 450 6.58 6.46 -25.22
CA LYS A 450 5.89 5.93 -26.41
C LYS A 450 5.64 6.99 -27.48
N LYS A 451 5.36 8.25 -27.06
CA LYS A 451 5.21 9.39 -27.98
C LYS A 451 6.53 9.75 -28.66
N ARG A 452 7.65 9.61 -27.96
CA ARG A 452 8.98 10.00 -28.45
C ARG A 452 9.67 8.88 -29.24
N SER A 453 9.59 7.64 -28.77
CA SER A 453 10.23 6.45 -29.35
C SER A 453 9.48 5.19 -28.99
N GLN A 454 8.87 4.56 -30.00
CA GLN A 454 8.18 3.26 -29.85
C GLN A 454 9.16 2.16 -29.46
N PHE A 455 10.42 2.24 -29.94
CA PHE A 455 11.47 1.27 -29.59
C PHE A 455 11.82 1.34 -28.11
N SER A 456 12.12 2.53 -27.57
CA SER A 456 12.44 2.73 -26.14
C SER A 456 11.29 2.30 -25.25
N TYR A 457 10.04 2.61 -25.62
CA TYR A 457 8.86 2.14 -24.91
C TYR A 457 8.79 0.62 -24.86
N ARG A 458 8.95 -0.07 -26.00
CA ARG A 458 8.92 -1.54 -26.04
C ARG A 458 10.04 -2.15 -25.21
N LEU A 459 11.26 -1.61 -25.31
CA LEU A 459 12.40 -2.08 -24.54
C LEU A 459 12.14 -2.04 -23.02
N ILE A 460 11.64 -0.89 -22.52
CA ILE A 460 11.37 -0.75 -21.08
C ILE A 460 10.21 -1.67 -20.65
N VAL A 461 9.12 -1.73 -21.41
CA VAL A 461 8.01 -2.63 -21.09
C VAL A 461 8.45 -4.08 -21.08
N SER A 462 9.28 -4.49 -22.04
CA SER A 462 9.87 -5.86 -22.06
C SER A 462 10.73 -6.11 -20.83
N GLY A 463 11.57 -5.14 -20.43
CA GLY A 463 12.39 -5.25 -19.21
C GLY A 463 11.53 -5.40 -17.94
N LEU A 464 10.43 -4.63 -17.84
CA LEU A 464 9.48 -4.77 -16.74
C LEU A 464 8.78 -6.13 -16.74
N CYS A 465 8.37 -6.63 -17.91
CA CYS A 465 7.80 -7.97 -18.04
C CYS A 465 8.80 -9.08 -17.68
N LEU A 466 10.07 -8.95 -18.07
CA LEU A 466 11.13 -9.89 -17.67
C LEU A 466 11.36 -9.85 -16.15
N SER A 467 11.35 -8.64 -15.54
CA SER A 467 11.42 -8.51 -14.09
C SER A 467 10.23 -9.20 -13.41
N PHE A 468 9.00 -9.08 -13.96
CA PHE A 468 7.83 -9.80 -13.44
C PHE A 468 8.04 -11.33 -13.49
N VAL A 469 8.48 -11.86 -14.64
CA VAL A 469 8.71 -13.32 -14.81
C VAL A 469 9.76 -13.82 -13.84
N HIS A 470 10.89 -13.09 -13.70
CA HIS A 470 11.95 -13.47 -12.77
C HIS A 470 11.47 -13.45 -11.31
N ASN A 471 10.73 -12.39 -10.92
CA ASN A 471 10.30 -12.16 -9.55
C ASN A 471 9.00 -12.89 -9.16
N PHE A 472 8.43 -13.69 -10.07
CA PHE A 472 7.11 -14.29 -9.91
C PHE A 472 6.93 -15.07 -8.61
N PHE A 473 7.93 -15.88 -8.21
CA PHE A 473 7.85 -16.65 -6.97
C PHE A 473 7.93 -15.78 -5.71
N ALA A 474 8.53 -14.58 -5.77
CA ALA A 474 8.48 -13.61 -4.66
C ALA A 474 7.10 -12.96 -4.48
N MET A 475 6.19 -13.13 -5.45
CA MET A 475 4.80 -12.65 -5.42
C MET A 475 3.82 -13.69 -4.88
N LEU A 476 4.29 -14.90 -4.60
CA LEU A 476 3.49 -16.01 -4.08
C LEU A 476 3.87 -16.34 -2.65
N THR A 477 2.85 -16.63 -1.83
CA THR A 477 3.08 -17.12 -0.47
C THR A 477 3.64 -18.56 -0.48
N HIS A 478 4.59 -18.82 0.42
CA HIS A 478 5.10 -20.17 0.68
C HIS A 478 4.52 -20.76 1.98
N PHE A 479 3.72 -20.00 2.73
CA PHE A 479 2.98 -20.45 3.91
C PHE A 479 1.60 -20.94 3.50
N LYS A 480 1.53 -22.21 3.08
CA LYS A 480 0.28 -22.82 2.59
C LYS A 480 -0.42 -23.55 3.73
N LEU A 481 -1.69 -23.16 3.98
CA LEU A 481 -2.60 -23.92 4.87
C LEU A 481 -2.85 -25.31 4.34
#